data_b258b8766489f6f6f931b70e13ac2b9d
#
_entry.id   b258b8766489f6f6f931b70e13ac2b9d
#
_cell.length_a   1.000
_cell.length_b   1.000
_cell.length_c   1.000
_cell.angle_alpha   90.00
_cell.angle_beta   90.00
_cell.angle_gamma   90.00
#
_symmetry.space_group_name_H-M   'P 1'
#
loop_
_entity.id
_entity.type
_entity.pdbx_description
1 polymer ?
#
loop_
_entity_poly.entity_id
_entity_poly.type
_entity_poly.pdbx_seq_one_letter_code
_entity_poly.pdbx_strand_id
1 'polypeptide(L)'
;MGQTIQILETVEVGNILMVTTDRTLTGQDGESFTGPVTAAAIDSFAARLSVRLFETDSNIDHVYVMSNALSIRGRGGWTPEAIESTRNTIASFFRFYPDRET
;
A
#
# COMPACT_ATOMS: atom_id res chain seq x y z
N MET A 1 14.53 15.22 1.32
CA MET A 1 13.50 15.23 2.18
C MET A 1 12.34 14.40 1.71
N GLY A 2 11.73 13.71 2.58
CA GLY A 2 10.63 12.86 2.23
C GLY A 2 9.40 13.65 1.85
N GLN A 3 8.57 13.07 1.01
CA GLN A 3 7.30 13.68 0.62
C GLN A 3 6.17 12.80 1.05
N THR A 4 5.05 13.41 1.36
CA THR A 4 3.86 12.68 1.74
C THR A 4 3.07 12.31 0.50
N ILE A 5 2.61 11.08 0.43
CA ILE A 5 1.71 10.65 -0.63
C ILE A 5 0.32 11.12 -0.26
N GLN A 6 -0.34 11.83 -1.16
CA GLN A 6 -1.71 12.25 -0.92
C GLN A 6 -2.67 11.17 -1.38
N ILE A 7 -3.62 10.83 -0.53
CA ILE A 7 -4.64 9.87 -0.85
C ILE A 7 -5.83 10.62 -1.42
N LEU A 8 -6.15 10.35 -2.69
CA LEU A 8 -7.22 11.05 -3.39
C LEU A 8 -8.57 10.41 -3.13
N GLU A 9 -8.60 9.08 -2.97
CA GLU A 9 -9.85 8.39 -2.79
C GLU A 9 -9.63 7.08 -2.06
N THR A 10 -10.58 6.70 -1.22
CA THR A 10 -10.55 5.43 -0.51
C THR A 10 -11.95 4.83 -0.60
N VAL A 11 -12.05 3.61 -1.11
CA VAL A 11 -13.32 2.93 -1.29
C VAL A 11 -13.21 1.52 -0.72
N GLU A 12 -14.18 1.12 0.08
CA GLU A 12 -14.23 -0.22 0.64
C GLU A 12 -15.28 -1.03 -0.11
N VAL A 13 -14.88 -2.17 -0.67
CA VAL A 13 -15.80 -3.05 -1.38
C VAL A 13 -15.57 -4.45 -0.82
N GLY A 14 -16.52 -4.93 -0.03
CA GLY A 14 -16.38 -6.21 0.66
C GLY A 14 -15.15 -6.16 1.57
N ASN A 15 -14.23 -7.09 1.41
CA ASN A 15 -13.01 -7.08 2.20
C ASN A 15 -11.84 -6.46 1.45
N ILE A 16 -12.10 -5.74 0.36
CA ILE A 16 -11.06 -5.05 -0.41
C ILE A 16 -11.14 -3.57 -0.12
N LEU A 17 -10.01 -2.97 0.24
CA LEU A 17 -9.90 -1.53 0.39
C LEU A 17 -9.14 -1.01 -0.81
N MET A 18 -9.76 -0.12 -1.58
CA MET A 18 -9.14 0.45 -2.77
C MET A 18 -8.70 1.87 -2.46
N VAL A 19 -7.43 2.15 -2.67
CA VAL A 19 -6.85 3.46 -2.33
C VAL A 19 -6.21 4.03 -3.59
N THR A 20 -6.57 5.25 -3.93
CA THR A 20 -6.00 5.96 -5.07
C THR A 20 -5.13 7.10 -4.55
N THR A 21 -3.92 7.23 -5.11
CA THR A 21 -2.96 8.22 -4.64
C THR A 21 -2.68 9.24 -5.71
N ASP A 22 -1.96 10.29 -5.34
CA ASP A 22 -1.63 11.38 -6.25
C ASP A 22 -0.36 11.14 -7.05
N ARG A 23 0.23 9.96 -6.96
CA ARG A 23 1.43 9.67 -7.74
C ARG A 23 1.45 8.21 -8.14
N THR A 24 2.19 7.94 -9.20
CA THR A 24 2.33 6.59 -9.71
C THR A 24 3.24 5.79 -8.79
N LEU A 25 2.77 4.61 -8.40
CA LEU A 25 3.49 3.73 -7.49
C LEU A 25 4.20 2.60 -8.22
N THR A 26 3.67 2.21 -9.36
CA THR A 26 4.27 1.16 -10.18
C THR A 26 3.81 1.35 -11.61
N GLY A 27 4.29 0.49 -12.51
CA GLY A 27 3.93 0.59 -13.92
C GLY A 27 2.51 0.11 -14.20
N GLN A 28 2.14 0.11 -15.47
CA GLN A 28 0.80 -0.26 -15.87
C GLN A 28 0.50 -1.72 -15.65
N ASP A 29 1.53 -2.57 -15.67
CA ASP A 29 1.30 -4.00 -15.47
C ASP A 29 0.93 -4.32 -14.04
N GLY A 30 1.30 -3.47 -13.12
CA GLY A 30 0.99 -3.69 -11.71
C GLY A 30 1.87 -4.74 -11.06
N GLU A 31 1.73 -4.87 -9.75
CA GLU A 31 2.46 -5.86 -8.96
C GLU A 31 1.53 -6.33 -7.86
N SER A 32 1.52 -7.62 -7.60
CA SER A 32 0.70 -8.16 -6.53
C SER A 32 1.54 -8.98 -5.58
N PHE A 33 1.16 -8.95 -4.31
CA PHE A 33 1.91 -9.59 -3.24
C PHE A 33 0.94 -10.30 -2.31
N THR A 34 1.24 -11.56 -1.98
CA THR A 34 0.35 -12.35 -1.14
C THR A 34 0.86 -12.50 0.29
N GLY A 35 1.88 -11.76 0.66
CA GLY A 35 2.39 -11.79 2.02
C GLY A 35 3.72 -11.07 2.11
N PRO A 36 4.21 -10.82 3.33
CA PRO A 36 5.43 -10.06 3.49
C PRO A 36 6.66 -10.77 2.93
N VAL A 37 6.68 -12.09 2.95
CA VAL A 37 7.82 -12.81 2.42
C VAL A 37 7.93 -12.63 0.92
N THR A 38 6.79 -12.74 0.23
CA THR A 38 6.75 -12.54 -1.22
C THR A 38 7.16 -11.13 -1.58
N ALA A 39 6.63 -10.14 -0.86
CA ALA A 39 6.94 -8.75 -1.13
C ALA A 39 8.41 -8.45 -0.83
N ALA A 40 8.94 -9.01 0.25
CA ALA A 40 10.32 -8.73 0.64
C ALA A 40 11.33 -9.29 -0.36
N ALA A 41 10.92 -10.28 -1.16
CA ALA A 41 11.82 -10.88 -2.16
C ALA A 41 11.97 -10.01 -3.39
N ILE A 42 11.15 -8.99 -3.55
CA ILE A 42 11.15 -8.14 -4.73
C ILE A 42 11.65 -6.75 -4.36
N ASP A 43 12.55 -6.21 -5.18
CA ASP A 43 13.13 -4.90 -4.90
C ASP A 43 12.46 -3.85 -5.77
N SER A 44 11.32 -3.37 -5.33
CA SER A 44 10.61 -2.29 -6.01
C SER A 44 9.96 -1.41 -4.95
N PHE A 45 9.56 -0.20 -5.35
CA PHE A 45 8.87 0.70 -4.44
C PHE A 45 7.56 0.08 -3.97
N ALA A 46 6.80 -0.51 -4.90
CA ALA A 46 5.53 -1.12 -4.54
C ALA A 46 5.73 -2.28 -3.56
N ALA A 47 6.80 -3.06 -3.74
CA ALA A 47 7.08 -4.17 -2.84
C ALA A 47 7.41 -3.66 -1.44
N ARG A 48 8.24 -2.62 -1.35
CA ARG A 48 8.61 -2.07 -0.04
C ARG A 48 7.41 -1.47 0.67
N LEU A 49 6.54 -0.79 -0.06
CA LEU A 49 5.31 -0.27 0.53
C LEU A 49 4.43 -1.42 1.00
N SER A 50 4.33 -2.48 0.21
CA SER A 50 3.50 -3.63 0.58
C SER A 50 4.02 -4.31 1.85
N VAL A 51 5.33 -4.42 2.01
CA VAL A 51 5.90 -4.98 3.24
C VAL A 51 5.45 -4.16 4.44
N ARG A 52 5.49 -2.83 4.32
CA ARG A 52 5.03 -1.98 5.42
C ARG A 52 3.55 -2.21 5.73
N LEU A 53 2.74 -2.38 4.70
CA LEU A 53 1.32 -2.62 4.91
C LEU A 53 1.09 -3.94 5.62
N PHE A 54 1.80 -4.99 5.19
CA PHE A 54 1.67 -6.29 5.86
C PHE A 54 2.11 -6.22 7.32
N GLU A 55 3.12 -5.40 7.61
CA GLU A 55 3.61 -5.24 8.99
C GLU A 55 2.65 -4.42 9.84
N THR A 56 1.94 -3.50 9.21
CA THR A 56 1.02 -2.63 9.94
C THR A 56 -0.20 -3.38 10.44
N ASP A 57 -0.70 -4.33 9.65
CA ASP A 57 -1.93 -5.02 10.00
C ASP A 57 -1.86 -6.46 9.50
N SER A 58 -1.84 -7.40 10.41
CA SER A 58 -1.75 -8.82 10.07
C SER A 58 -3.02 -9.33 9.39
N ASN A 59 -4.10 -8.55 9.41
CA ASN A 59 -5.32 -8.89 8.70
C ASN A 59 -5.16 -8.76 7.20
N ILE A 60 -4.18 -7.98 6.73
CA ILE A 60 -3.93 -7.80 5.31
C ILE A 60 -3.25 -9.05 4.77
N ASP A 61 -3.86 -9.67 3.76
CA ASP A 61 -3.30 -10.90 3.20
C ASP A 61 -3.03 -10.79 1.70
N HIS A 62 -3.30 -9.64 1.08
CA HIS A 62 -3.01 -9.46 -0.33
C HIS A 62 -2.95 -7.98 -0.65
N VAL A 63 -1.94 -7.56 -1.39
CA VAL A 63 -1.80 -6.18 -1.84
C VAL A 63 -1.54 -6.19 -3.34
N TYR A 64 -2.35 -5.48 -4.10
CA TYR A 64 -2.16 -5.32 -5.53
C TYR A 64 -1.96 -3.85 -5.82
N VAL A 65 -0.88 -3.50 -6.50
CA VAL A 65 -0.56 -2.12 -6.81
C VAL A 65 -0.49 -1.97 -8.32
N MET A 66 -1.28 -1.05 -8.88
CA MET A 66 -1.24 -0.79 -10.30
C MET A 66 -1.31 0.70 -10.52
N SER A 67 -0.29 1.26 -11.17
CA SER A 67 -0.21 2.69 -11.42
C SER A 67 -0.29 3.45 -10.11
N ASN A 68 -1.33 4.26 -9.89
CA ASN A 68 -1.47 5.03 -8.66
C ASN A 68 -2.53 4.46 -7.72
N ALA A 69 -2.93 3.21 -7.93
CA ALA A 69 -4.00 2.61 -7.14
C ALA A 69 -3.53 1.36 -6.43
N LEU A 70 -4.06 1.15 -5.22
CA LEU A 70 -3.80 -0.07 -4.47
C LEU A 70 -5.13 -0.76 -4.20
N SER A 71 -5.12 -2.10 -4.26
CA SER A 71 -6.24 -2.91 -3.80
C SER A 71 -5.70 -3.78 -2.69
N ILE A 72 -6.21 -3.60 -1.49
CA ILE A 72 -5.67 -4.24 -0.29
C ILE A 72 -6.75 -5.10 0.32
N ARG A 73 -6.51 -6.41 0.39
CA ARG A 73 -7.49 -7.32 0.94
C ARG A 73 -7.24 -7.55 2.43
N GLY A 74 -8.26 -7.32 3.23
CA GLY A 74 -8.23 -7.62 4.64
C GLY A 74 -9.05 -8.88 4.90
N ARG A 75 -8.39 -9.94 5.37
CA ARG A 75 -8.99 -11.26 5.51
C ARG A 75 -10.29 -11.22 6.30
N GLY A 76 -10.35 -10.45 7.36
CA GLY A 76 -11.53 -10.32 8.20
C GLY A 76 -12.34 -9.07 7.94
N GLY A 77 -12.13 -8.40 6.83
CA GLY A 77 -12.82 -7.16 6.51
C GLY A 77 -12.06 -5.94 7.04
N TRP A 78 -12.70 -4.78 6.98
CA TRP A 78 -12.05 -3.53 7.34
C TRP A 78 -12.84 -2.80 8.41
N THR A 79 -12.13 -2.31 9.42
CA THR A 79 -12.72 -1.44 10.44
C THR A 79 -12.25 -0.01 10.18
N PRO A 80 -12.94 0.99 10.72
CA PRO A 80 -12.49 2.37 10.55
C PRO A 80 -11.07 2.59 11.03
N GLU A 81 -10.68 1.95 12.13
CA GLU A 81 -9.32 2.08 12.65
C GLU A 81 -8.30 1.47 11.69
N ALA A 82 -8.61 0.31 11.12
CA ALA A 82 -7.69 -0.34 10.20
C ALA A 82 -7.56 0.47 8.91
N ILE A 83 -8.66 1.04 8.43
CA ILE A 83 -8.63 1.88 7.25
C ILE A 83 -7.74 3.10 7.49
N GLU A 84 -7.93 3.75 8.64
CA GLU A 84 -7.16 4.94 8.94
C GLU A 84 -5.67 4.62 9.10
N SER A 85 -5.35 3.51 9.76
CA SER A 85 -3.97 3.09 9.94
C SER A 85 -3.31 2.80 8.59
N THR A 86 -4.05 2.14 7.68
CA THR A 86 -3.54 1.83 6.34
C THR A 86 -3.31 3.11 5.55
N ARG A 87 -4.25 4.05 5.61
CA ARG A 87 -4.08 5.33 4.92
C ARG A 87 -2.86 6.08 5.44
N ASN A 88 -2.67 6.10 6.75
CA ASN A 88 -1.53 6.78 7.33
C ASN A 88 -0.21 6.13 6.92
N THR A 89 -0.18 4.80 6.85
CA THR A 89 1.00 4.08 6.42
C THR A 89 1.38 4.46 4.99
N ILE A 90 0.38 4.50 4.09
CA ILE A 90 0.63 4.87 2.71
C ILE A 90 1.08 6.32 2.61
N ALA A 91 0.36 7.22 3.28
CA ALA A 91 0.63 8.64 3.16
C ALA A 91 2.02 9.00 3.68
N SER A 92 2.49 8.31 4.71
CA SER A 92 3.76 8.64 5.33
C SER A 92 4.91 7.80 4.83
N PHE A 93 4.69 6.94 3.84
CA PHE A 93 5.72 5.98 3.42
C PHE A 93 7.01 6.69 3.00
N PHE A 94 6.91 7.77 2.24
CA PHE A 94 8.09 8.48 1.76
C PHE A 94 8.84 9.18 2.88
N ARG A 95 8.22 9.37 4.03
CA ARG A 95 8.94 9.96 5.16
C ARG A 95 9.96 9.00 5.71
N PHE A 96 9.65 7.69 5.67
CA PHE A 96 10.54 6.67 6.19
C PHE A 96 11.43 6.09 5.10
N TYR A 97 10.95 6.10 3.85
CA TYR A 97 11.68 5.52 2.73
C TYR A 97 11.67 6.53 1.59
N PRO A 98 12.42 7.63 1.74
CA PRO A 98 12.39 8.67 0.72
C PRO A 98 12.99 8.14 -0.58
N ASP A 99 12.63 8.83 -1.66
CA ASP A 99 13.13 8.51 -2.96
C ASP A 99 14.64 8.65 -2.94
N ARG A 100 15.34 7.61 -3.30
CA ARG A 100 16.73 7.65 -3.24
C ARG A 100 17.35 8.33 -4.29
N GLU A 101 16.79 8.60 -5.24
CA GLU A 101 17.29 9.21 -6.27
C GLU A 101 17.62 10.41 -6.03
N THR A 102 17.26 10.83 -5.39
CA THR A 102 17.58 12.05 -5.00
C THR A 102 18.62 12.58 -4.83
#